data_082b938cdb9fa0be87256b110549b2b0
#
_entry.id   082b938cdb9fa0be87256b110549b2b0
#
_cell.length_a   1.000
_cell.length_b   1.000
_cell.length_c   1.000
_cell.angle_alpha   90.00
_cell.angle_beta   90.00
_cell.angle_gamma   90.00
#
_symmetry.space_group_name_H-M   'P 1'
#
loop_
_entity.id
_entity.type
_entity.pdbx_description
1 polymer ?
#
loop_
_entity_poly.entity_id
_entity_poly.type
_entity_poly.pdbx_seq_one_letter_code
_entity_poly.pdbx_strand_id
1 'polypeptide(L)'
;ARMAKSLGGPHGSTFAARVFGPAEQEALGLSEGNSSPLSAHKAASAAADFAAKEAFLKAAGTGLAGPFALCEIEAVRLESGAPEYRFSGGSARWMDERHLRAKLSLSHDGGMALAFCILETET
;
A
#
# COMPACT_ATOMS: atom_id res chain seq x y z
N ALA A 1 6.20 -13.95 -5.42
CA ALA A 1 7.06 -14.85 -4.73
C ALA A 1 7.45 -14.33 -3.34
N ARG A 2 8.24 -13.27 -3.26
CA ARG A 2 8.71 -12.76 -1.97
C ARG A 2 7.56 -12.27 -1.08
N MET A 3 6.64 -11.51 -1.66
CA MET A 3 5.49 -11.00 -0.93
C MET A 3 4.53 -12.12 -0.51
N ALA A 4 4.28 -13.08 -1.40
CA ALA A 4 3.42 -14.21 -1.07
C ALA A 4 3.99 -15.04 0.07
N LYS A 5 5.32 -15.23 0.09
CA LYS A 5 6.00 -15.97 1.16
C LYS A 5 5.86 -15.26 2.51
N SER A 6 6.02 -13.93 2.53
CA SER A 6 5.88 -13.14 3.76
C SER A 6 4.46 -13.18 4.30
N LEU A 7 3.46 -13.05 3.43
CA LEU A 7 2.05 -13.01 3.83
C LEU A 7 1.48 -14.38 4.15
N GLY A 8 2.01 -15.44 3.54
CA GLY A 8 1.54 -16.79 3.75
C GLY A 8 2.26 -17.55 4.84
N GLY A 9 3.29 -16.97 5.46
CA GLY A 9 4.09 -17.63 6.49
C GLY A 9 3.47 -17.53 7.88
N PRO A 10 4.15 -18.12 8.91
CA PRO A 10 3.64 -18.11 10.29
C PRO A 10 3.42 -16.73 10.88
N HIS A 11 4.16 -15.73 10.40
CA HIS A 11 4.07 -14.35 10.87
C HIS A 11 3.31 -13.45 9.89
N GLY A 12 2.61 -14.06 8.92
CA GLY A 12 1.93 -13.32 7.86
C GLY A 12 0.89 -12.33 8.35
N SER A 13 0.12 -12.70 9.38
CA SER A 13 -0.91 -11.82 9.93
C SER A 13 -0.32 -10.58 10.60
N THR A 14 0.81 -10.74 11.30
CA THR A 14 1.51 -9.62 11.95
C THR A 14 2.11 -8.68 10.89
N PHE A 15 2.74 -9.27 9.88
CA PHE A 15 3.30 -8.50 8.76
C PHE A 15 2.18 -7.72 8.05
N ALA A 16 1.08 -8.40 7.74
CA ALA A 16 -0.05 -7.79 7.05
C ALA A 16 -0.60 -6.59 7.83
N ALA A 17 -0.76 -6.74 9.15
CA ALA A 17 -1.30 -5.66 9.99
C ALA A 17 -0.38 -4.45 10.07
N ARG A 18 0.93 -4.65 9.95
CA ARG A 18 1.90 -3.54 9.99
C ARG A 18 2.01 -2.82 8.66
N VAL A 19 1.81 -3.53 7.57
CA VAL A 19 2.06 -3.00 6.23
C VAL A 19 0.79 -2.56 5.53
N PHE A 20 -0.28 -3.37 5.64
CA PHE A 20 -1.51 -3.13 4.89
C PHE A 20 -2.62 -2.67 5.81
N GLY A 21 -3.34 -1.62 5.38
CA GLY A 21 -4.50 -1.13 6.09
C GLY A 21 -5.73 -2.00 5.86
N PRO A 22 -6.85 -1.69 6.56
CA PRO A 22 -8.04 -2.53 6.51
C PRO A 22 -8.61 -2.78 5.11
N ALA A 23 -8.68 -1.75 4.29
CA ALA A 23 -9.20 -1.89 2.93
C ALA A 23 -8.29 -2.76 2.06
N GLU A 24 -6.98 -2.61 2.23
CA GLU A 24 -6.01 -3.43 1.51
C GLU A 24 -6.08 -4.88 1.95
N GLN A 25 -6.19 -5.12 3.25
CA GLN A 25 -6.30 -6.48 3.79
C GLN A 25 -7.54 -7.18 3.26
N GLU A 26 -8.67 -6.48 3.21
CA GLU A 26 -9.90 -7.03 2.67
C GLU A 26 -9.75 -7.39 1.19
N ALA A 27 -9.21 -6.48 0.40
CA ALA A 27 -9.02 -6.69 -1.04
C ALA A 27 -8.06 -7.85 -1.33
N LEU A 28 -7.05 -8.04 -0.47
CA LEU A 28 -6.06 -9.10 -0.62
C LEU A 28 -6.48 -10.43 0.02
N GLY A 29 -7.61 -10.46 0.71
CA GLY A 29 -8.07 -11.65 1.40
C GLY A 29 -7.23 -11.98 2.62
N LEU A 30 -6.65 -10.98 3.27
CA LEU A 30 -5.80 -11.14 4.45
C LEU A 30 -6.55 -10.96 5.76
N SER A 31 -7.87 -11.09 5.74
CA SER A 31 -8.70 -10.97 6.94
C SER A 31 -8.34 -12.05 7.94
N GLU A 32 -8.62 -11.75 9.22
CA GLU A 32 -8.35 -12.66 10.33
C GLU A 32 -8.97 -14.03 10.08
N GLY A 33 -8.18 -15.07 10.34
CA GLY A 33 -8.64 -16.46 10.17
C GLY A 33 -8.39 -17.02 8.78
N ASN A 34 -7.96 -16.24 7.84
CA ASN A 34 -7.65 -16.74 6.50
C ASN A 34 -6.19 -17.22 6.45
N SER A 35 -6.00 -18.53 6.46
CA SER A 35 -4.69 -19.15 6.43
C SER A 35 -4.30 -19.67 5.04
N SER A 36 -5.13 -19.45 4.03
CA SER A 36 -4.83 -19.91 2.67
C SER A 36 -3.69 -19.13 2.04
N PRO A 37 -2.81 -19.78 1.27
CA PRO A 37 -1.79 -19.07 0.53
C PRO A 37 -2.40 -18.08 -0.46
N LEU A 38 -1.70 -16.97 -0.68
CA LEU A 38 -2.15 -15.99 -1.68
C LEU A 38 -2.03 -16.55 -3.08
N SER A 39 -3.02 -16.26 -3.93
CA SER A 39 -2.93 -16.52 -5.35
C SER A 39 -1.82 -15.64 -5.96
N ALA A 40 -1.35 -16.02 -7.15
CA ALA A 40 -0.36 -15.21 -7.87
C ALA A 40 -0.89 -13.79 -8.12
N HIS A 41 -2.17 -13.67 -8.44
CA HIS A 41 -2.80 -12.37 -8.66
C HIS A 41 -2.79 -11.50 -7.40
N LYS A 42 -3.16 -12.09 -6.25
CA LYS A 42 -3.17 -11.36 -4.99
C LYS A 42 -1.77 -11.01 -4.51
N ALA A 43 -0.80 -11.90 -4.75
CA ALA A 43 0.61 -11.60 -4.44
C ALA A 43 1.12 -10.43 -5.27
N ALA A 44 0.76 -10.37 -6.55
CA ALA A 44 1.12 -9.25 -7.43
C ALA A 44 0.46 -7.96 -6.97
N SER A 45 -0.80 -8.01 -6.55
CA SER A 45 -1.50 -6.85 -6.01
C SER A 45 -0.86 -6.35 -4.71
N ALA A 46 -0.46 -7.27 -3.82
CA ALA A 46 0.22 -6.91 -2.58
C ALA A 46 1.57 -6.24 -2.87
N ALA A 47 2.31 -6.75 -3.85
CA ALA A 47 3.58 -6.14 -4.24
C ALA A 47 3.38 -4.74 -4.81
N ALA A 48 2.34 -4.53 -5.61
CA ALA A 48 2.00 -3.22 -6.16
C ALA A 48 1.61 -2.24 -5.04
N ASP A 49 0.83 -2.68 -4.08
CA ASP A 49 0.43 -1.86 -2.94
C ASP A 49 1.65 -1.47 -2.10
N PHE A 50 2.57 -2.40 -1.89
CA PHE A 50 3.81 -2.11 -1.17
C PHE A 50 4.67 -1.10 -1.94
N ALA A 51 4.79 -1.26 -3.26
CA ALA A 51 5.51 -0.31 -4.10
C ALA A 51 4.89 1.09 -4.03
N ALA A 52 3.56 1.18 -3.97
CA ALA A 52 2.85 2.45 -3.82
C ALA A 52 3.21 3.14 -2.50
N LYS A 53 3.32 2.38 -1.41
CA LYS A 53 3.72 2.91 -0.11
C LYS A 53 5.14 3.45 -0.15
N GLU A 54 6.06 2.71 -0.73
CA GLU A 54 7.44 3.15 -0.88
C GLU A 54 7.54 4.41 -1.74
N ALA A 55 6.78 4.48 -2.82
CA ALA A 55 6.76 5.64 -3.69
C ALA A 55 6.29 6.89 -2.94
N PHE A 56 5.26 6.75 -2.09
CA PHE A 56 4.79 7.86 -1.26
C PHE A 56 5.89 8.32 -0.30
N LEU A 57 6.55 7.39 0.37
CA LEU A 57 7.60 7.74 1.34
C LEU A 57 8.76 8.47 0.67
N LYS A 58 9.12 8.09 -0.54
CA LYS A 58 10.15 8.79 -1.31
C LYS A 58 9.69 10.19 -1.71
N ALA A 59 8.46 10.32 -2.17
CA ALA A 59 7.91 11.62 -2.55
C ALA A 59 7.81 12.55 -1.34
N ALA A 60 7.45 12.02 -0.18
CA ALA A 60 7.41 12.78 1.07
C ALA A 60 8.80 13.10 1.62
N GLY A 61 9.83 12.41 1.15
CA GLY A 61 11.20 12.64 1.57
C GLY A 61 11.58 12.05 2.92
N THR A 62 10.75 11.18 3.47
CA THR A 62 10.95 10.65 4.84
C THR A 62 11.54 9.25 4.89
N GLY A 63 11.27 8.41 3.89
CA GLY A 63 11.63 7.00 3.94
C GLY A 63 10.88 6.28 5.07
N LEU A 64 11.28 5.04 5.34
CA LEU A 64 10.64 4.18 6.34
C LEU A 64 10.81 4.70 7.78
N ALA A 65 11.83 5.50 8.01
CA ALA A 65 12.10 6.06 9.34
C ALA A 65 11.25 7.30 9.66
N GLY A 66 10.39 7.69 8.73
CA GLY A 66 9.54 8.87 8.90
C GLY A 66 8.38 8.64 9.86
N PRO A 67 7.52 9.64 10.02
CA PRO A 67 6.44 9.61 11.00
C PRO A 67 5.24 8.75 10.57
N PHE A 68 5.38 7.94 9.54
CA PHE A 68 4.26 7.21 8.96
C PHE A 68 4.27 5.74 9.34
N ALA A 69 3.07 5.20 9.59
CA ALA A 69 2.85 3.77 9.61
C ALA A 69 2.40 3.34 8.21
N LEU A 70 3.00 2.28 7.67
CA LEU A 70 2.67 1.83 6.31
C LEU A 70 1.20 1.47 6.14
N CYS A 71 0.58 0.92 7.19
CA CYS A 71 -0.85 0.56 7.15
C CYS A 71 -1.78 1.78 7.06
N GLU A 72 -1.27 2.98 7.29
CA GLU A 72 -2.03 4.23 7.16
C GLU A 72 -1.87 4.87 5.78
N ILE A 73 -1.14 4.24 4.89
CA ILE A 73 -0.95 4.69 3.50
C ILE A 73 -1.46 3.55 2.63
N GLU A 74 -2.75 3.56 2.35
CA GLU A 74 -3.34 2.47 1.58
C GLU A 74 -3.39 2.80 0.10
N ALA A 75 -3.18 1.77 -0.73
CA ALA A 75 -3.44 1.83 -2.16
C ALA A 75 -4.70 1.02 -2.44
N VAL A 76 -5.71 1.66 -2.96
CA VAL A 76 -6.99 1.02 -3.27
C VAL A 76 -7.28 1.15 -4.76
N ARG A 77 -8.22 0.34 -5.25
CA ARG A 77 -8.66 0.40 -6.64
C ARG A 77 -10.09 0.92 -6.68
N LEU A 78 -10.32 1.92 -7.52
CA LEU A 78 -11.66 2.42 -7.77
C LEU A 78 -12.42 1.43 -8.65
N GLU A 79 -13.73 1.62 -8.79
CA GLU A 79 -14.55 0.78 -9.67
C GLU A 79 -14.01 0.73 -11.09
N SER A 80 -13.44 1.83 -11.55
CA SER A 80 -12.80 1.90 -12.87
C SER A 80 -11.54 1.07 -12.99
N GLY A 81 -10.99 0.59 -11.86
CA GLY A 81 -9.70 -0.08 -11.80
C GLY A 81 -8.54 0.85 -11.53
N ALA A 82 -8.76 2.16 -11.55
CA ALA A 82 -7.70 3.14 -11.31
C ALA A 82 -7.22 3.08 -9.86
N PRO A 83 -5.90 3.17 -9.60
CA PRO A 83 -5.40 3.19 -8.24
C PRO A 83 -5.56 4.56 -7.60
N GLU A 84 -5.72 4.56 -6.29
CA GLU A 84 -5.85 5.77 -5.50
C GLU A 84 -5.25 5.54 -4.13
N TYR A 85 -4.62 6.58 -3.56
CA TYR A 85 -4.20 6.51 -2.16
C TYR A 85 -5.35 6.82 -1.23
N ARG A 86 -5.36 6.14 -0.09
CA ARG A 86 -6.18 6.50 1.06
C ARG A 86 -5.30 6.62 2.28
N PHE A 87 -5.35 7.78 2.90
CA PHE A 87 -4.55 8.07 4.07
C PHE A 87 -5.42 8.04 5.32
N SER A 88 -4.85 7.57 6.42
CA SER A 88 -5.50 7.58 7.72
C SER A 88 -4.48 7.94 8.79
N GLY A 89 -4.96 8.25 10.00
CA GLY A 89 -4.09 8.53 11.13
C GLY A 89 -3.06 9.60 10.87
N GLY A 90 -1.81 9.29 11.18
CA GLY A 90 -0.70 10.23 11.06
C GLY A 90 -0.41 10.68 9.64
N SER A 91 -0.59 9.80 8.66
CA SER A 91 -0.36 10.17 7.26
C SER A 91 -1.42 11.16 6.78
N ALA A 92 -2.68 10.96 7.17
CA ALA A 92 -3.76 11.87 6.81
C ALA A 92 -3.51 13.26 7.41
N ARG A 93 -3.12 13.31 8.68
CA ARG A 93 -2.81 14.58 9.33
C ARG A 93 -1.65 15.30 8.66
N TRP A 94 -0.59 14.56 8.32
CA TRP A 94 0.57 15.12 7.65
C TRP A 94 0.21 15.73 6.30
N MET A 95 -0.63 15.05 5.54
CA MET A 95 -1.11 15.55 4.25
C MET A 95 -1.98 16.80 4.41
N ASP A 96 -2.91 16.77 5.37
CA ASP A 96 -3.82 17.88 5.63
C ASP A 96 -3.08 19.14 6.09
N GLU A 97 -2.12 18.98 6.99
CA GLU A 97 -1.33 20.09 7.52
C GLU A 97 -0.53 20.80 6.43
N ARG A 98 -0.17 20.07 5.39
CA ARG A 98 0.63 20.60 4.27
C ARG A 98 -0.20 20.92 3.03
N HIS A 99 -1.50 20.72 3.12
CA HIS A 99 -2.41 20.95 1.99
C HIS A 99 -1.95 20.19 0.74
N LEU A 100 -1.60 18.94 0.91
CA LEU A 100 -1.12 18.09 -0.16
C LEU A 100 -2.18 17.10 -0.62
N ARG A 101 -2.12 16.76 -1.89
CA ARG A 101 -2.82 15.60 -2.43
C ARG A 101 -1.83 14.75 -3.19
N ALA A 102 -2.11 13.46 -3.25
CA ALA A 102 -1.24 12.49 -3.89
C ALA A 102 -1.94 11.86 -5.08
N LYS A 103 -1.18 11.70 -6.16
CA LYS A 103 -1.61 10.94 -7.32
C LYS A 103 -0.78 9.69 -7.41
N LEU A 104 -1.39 8.59 -7.80
CA LEU A 104 -0.76 7.28 -7.86
C LEU A 104 -0.95 6.67 -9.24
N SER A 105 0.13 6.16 -9.80
CA SER A 105 0.10 5.34 -11.00
C SER A 105 0.79 4.02 -10.71
N LEU A 106 0.20 2.92 -11.15
CA LEU A 106 0.75 1.58 -10.98
C LEU A 106 0.89 0.90 -12.31
N SER A 107 1.96 0.12 -12.48
CA SER A 107 2.12 -0.74 -13.64
C SER A 107 2.73 -2.07 -13.22
N HIS A 108 2.44 -3.11 -13.98
CA HIS A 108 2.96 -4.45 -13.77
C HIS A 108 3.61 -4.93 -15.05
N ASP A 109 4.77 -5.56 -14.92
CA ASP A 109 5.44 -6.18 -16.06
C ASP A 109 6.38 -7.28 -15.57
N GLY A 110 6.21 -8.49 -16.10
CA GLY A 110 7.11 -9.60 -15.82
C GLY A 110 7.29 -9.92 -14.34
N GLY A 111 6.23 -9.83 -13.55
CA GLY A 111 6.28 -10.09 -12.12
C GLY A 111 6.79 -8.91 -11.30
N MET A 112 7.13 -7.80 -11.94
CA MET A 112 7.55 -6.57 -11.26
C MET A 112 6.40 -5.59 -11.17
N ALA A 113 6.34 -4.88 -10.06
CA ALA A 113 5.38 -3.79 -9.86
C ALA A 113 6.15 -2.48 -9.80
N LEU A 114 5.66 -1.47 -10.52
CA LEU A 114 6.20 -0.12 -10.48
C LEU A 114 5.11 0.83 -10.02
N ALA A 115 5.49 1.76 -9.15
CA ALA A 115 4.57 2.77 -8.67
C ALA A 115 5.19 4.15 -8.81
N PHE A 116 4.37 5.10 -9.23
CA PHE A 116 4.74 6.51 -9.24
C PHE A 116 3.78 7.26 -8.32
N CYS A 117 4.36 8.08 -7.46
CA CYS A 117 3.58 8.96 -6.58
C CYS A 117 3.97 10.40 -6.87
N ILE A 118 2.97 11.23 -7.09
CA ILE A 118 3.16 12.67 -7.25
C ILE A 118 2.42 13.35 -6.12
N LEU A 119 3.15 14.15 -5.34
CA LEU A 119 2.56 15.00 -4.32
C LEU A 119 2.45 16.41 -4.88
N GLU A 120 1.28 17.00 -4.76
CA GLU A 120 1.06 18.36 -5.24
C GLU A 120 0.27 19.14 -4.20
N THR A 121 0.51 20.46 -4.15
CA THR A 121 -0.24 21.31 -3.25
C THR A 121 -1.64 21.54 -3.78
N GLU A 122 -2.61 21.53 -2.88
CA GLU A 122 -3.98 21.91 -3.20
C GLU A 122 -4.05 23.42 -3.36
N THR A 123 -4.67 23.87 -4.43
CA THR A 123 -4.85 25.31 -4.68
C THR A 123 -6.30 25.71 -4.46
#